data_a01f030fa209119d2313ff828811312d
#
_entry.id   a01f030fa209119d2313ff828811312d
#
_cell.length_a   1.000
_cell.length_b   1.000
_cell.length_c   1.000
_cell.angle_alpha   90.00
_cell.angle_beta   90.00
_cell.angle_gamma   90.00
#
_symmetry.space_group_name_H-M   'P 1'
#
loop_
_entity.id
_entity.type
_entity.pdbx_description
1 polymer ?
#
loop_
_entity_poly.entity_id
_entity_poly.type
_entity_poly.pdbx_seq_one_letter_code
_entity_poly.pdbx_strand_id
1 'polypeptide(L)'
;MLNHISIAVNDPEKVANVLAEIWDGLIAPFPPAPNSFIVLANDGKGSGVELTPIGTVIVPGEGLPTEEGFSNETKTEEFEAKFVKSDFVPKFVATHLNINTKKSVEEIKEIGAREGWRTLVCNRGEGLFQLIELWVENTFMLEVMTPEMTERYVEITQPEFVKQAFEGLENVFPPVPSVSVPSAELNLMG
;
A
#
# COMPACT_ATOMS: atom_id res chain seq x y z
N MET A 1 5.39 7.52 11.82
CA MET A 1 3.96 7.18 11.76
C MET A 1 3.53 7.33 10.30
N LEU A 2 2.91 6.34 9.69
CA LEU A 2 2.35 6.43 8.35
C LEU A 2 0.87 6.76 8.47
N ASN A 3 0.40 7.85 7.83
CA ASN A 3 -1.00 8.25 7.89
C ASN A 3 -1.81 7.65 6.74
N HIS A 4 -1.30 7.76 5.51
CA HIS A 4 -1.96 7.15 4.37
C HIS A 4 -0.94 6.69 3.32
N ILE A 5 -1.44 5.89 2.38
CA ILE A 5 -0.76 5.51 1.15
C ILE A 5 -1.76 5.56 0.00
N SER A 6 -1.27 5.88 -1.21
CA SER A 6 -2.07 5.84 -2.43
C SER A 6 -1.68 4.61 -3.25
N ILE A 7 -2.67 3.89 -3.75
CA ILE A 7 -2.49 2.76 -4.67
C ILE A 7 -3.40 2.90 -5.90
N ALA A 8 -2.92 2.42 -7.04
CA ALA A 8 -3.70 2.39 -8.27
C ALA A 8 -4.31 0.98 -8.48
N VAL A 9 -5.61 0.93 -8.76
CA VAL A 9 -6.39 -0.32 -8.91
C VAL A 9 -7.33 -0.21 -10.10
N ASN A 10 -7.81 -1.35 -10.64
CA ASN A 10 -8.72 -1.31 -11.80
C ASN A 10 -10.09 -0.77 -11.45
N ASP A 11 -10.62 -1.14 -10.29
CA ASP A 11 -11.94 -0.73 -9.81
C ASP A 11 -11.84 -0.10 -8.41
N PRO A 12 -11.57 1.23 -8.32
CA PRO A 12 -11.39 1.91 -7.04
C PRO A 12 -12.59 1.81 -6.11
N GLU A 13 -13.82 1.85 -6.64
CA GLU A 13 -15.03 1.76 -5.82
C GLU A 13 -15.19 0.38 -5.20
N LYS A 14 -15.00 -0.67 -6.00
CA LYS A 14 -15.04 -2.05 -5.51
C LYS A 14 -13.98 -2.29 -4.44
N VAL A 15 -12.74 -1.90 -4.71
CA VAL A 15 -11.62 -2.07 -3.76
C VAL A 15 -11.86 -1.26 -2.50
N ALA A 16 -12.42 -0.04 -2.59
CA ALA A 16 -12.78 0.76 -1.43
C ALA A 16 -13.78 0.04 -0.52
N ASN A 17 -14.83 -0.55 -1.12
CA ASN A 17 -15.83 -1.31 -0.35
C ASN A 17 -15.20 -2.51 0.39
N VAL A 18 -14.32 -3.25 -0.28
CA VAL A 18 -13.63 -4.41 0.35
C VAL A 18 -12.69 -3.97 1.47
N LEU A 19 -11.89 -2.92 1.26
CA LEU A 19 -10.99 -2.42 2.30
C LEU A 19 -11.75 -1.85 3.50
N ALA A 20 -12.85 -1.15 3.26
CA ALA A 20 -13.71 -0.66 4.33
C ALA A 20 -14.32 -1.81 5.16
N GLU A 21 -14.71 -2.92 4.50
CA GLU A 21 -15.17 -4.13 5.19
C GLU A 21 -14.06 -4.76 6.05
N ILE A 22 -12.83 -4.85 5.53
CA ILE A 22 -11.66 -5.41 6.25
C ILE A 22 -11.32 -4.57 7.49
N TRP A 23 -11.46 -3.25 7.39
CA TRP A 23 -11.07 -2.30 8.44
C TRP A 23 -12.21 -1.85 9.36
N ASP A 24 -13.45 -2.22 9.09
CA ASP A 24 -14.64 -1.56 9.67
C ASP A 24 -14.55 -0.03 9.47
N GLY A 25 -14.12 0.36 8.27
CA GLY A 25 -13.72 1.73 7.95
C GLY A 25 -14.79 2.52 7.22
N LEU A 26 -14.45 3.78 6.90
CA LEU A 26 -15.30 4.72 6.18
C LEU A 26 -14.74 4.98 4.77
N ILE A 27 -15.62 4.99 3.78
CA ILE A 27 -15.30 5.38 2.40
C ILE A 27 -15.69 6.84 2.18
N ALA A 28 -14.81 7.61 1.55
CA ALA A 28 -15.10 8.95 1.07
C ALA A 28 -14.56 9.14 -0.36
N PRO A 29 -15.13 10.08 -1.16
CA PRO A 29 -14.51 10.51 -2.41
C PRO A 29 -13.10 11.07 -2.15
N PHE A 30 -12.20 10.88 -3.13
CA PHE A 30 -10.87 11.50 -3.12
C PHE A 30 -10.77 12.53 -4.25
N PRO A 31 -11.10 13.81 -4.00
CA PRO A 31 -11.25 14.84 -5.02
C PRO A 31 -10.00 15.12 -5.87
N PRO A 32 -8.75 14.94 -5.38
CA PRO A 32 -7.55 15.22 -6.19
C PRO A 32 -7.44 14.40 -7.47
N ALA A 33 -8.10 13.22 -7.54
CA ALA A 33 -8.09 12.39 -8.73
C ALA A 33 -9.53 11.93 -9.10
N PRO A 34 -9.94 12.05 -10.35
CA PRO A 34 -11.27 11.60 -10.79
C PRO A 34 -11.50 10.09 -10.54
N ASN A 35 -12.72 9.72 -10.15
CA ASN A 35 -13.12 8.34 -9.87
C ASN A 35 -12.24 7.65 -8.80
N SER A 36 -11.79 8.41 -7.82
CA SER A 36 -10.93 7.96 -6.73
C SER A 36 -11.65 8.05 -5.39
N PHE A 37 -11.23 7.20 -4.47
CA PHE A 37 -11.80 7.07 -3.15
C PHE A 37 -10.68 7.05 -2.10
N ILE A 38 -11.03 7.40 -0.87
CA ILE A 38 -10.19 7.15 0.30
C ILE A 38 -10.95 6.25 1.27
N VAL A 39 -10.29 5.24 1.78
CA VAL A 39 -10.80 4.42 2.89
C VAL A 39 -10.05 4.81 4.14
N LEU A 40 -10.80 5.26 5.15
CA LEU A 40 -10.26 5.65 6.44
C LEU A 40 -10.50 4.53 7.45
N ALA A 41 -9.44 4.07 8.10
CA ALA A 41 -9.56 3.12 9.20
C ALA A 41 -10.22 3.80 10.43
N ASN A 42 -11.07 3.05 11.10
CA ASN A 42 -11.70 3.53 12.34
C ASN A 42 -10.75 3.32 13.54
N ASP A 43 -9.54 3.88 13.47
CA ASP A 43 -8.45 3.67 14.44
C ASP A 43 -8.17 4.90 15.34
N GLY A 44 -8.86 6.02 15.09
CA GLY A 44 -8.64 7.29 15.80
C GLY A 44 -7.28 7.95 15.48
N LYS A 45 -6.53 7.46 14.49
CA LYS A 45 -5.19 7.95 14.11
C LYS A 45 -5.15 8.58 12.72
N GLY A 46 -6.25 8.47 11.97
CA GLY A 46 -6.34 8.98 10.61
C GLY A 46 -5.62 8.13 9.56
N SER A 47 -5.44 6.83 9.85
CA SER A 47 -4.87 5.91 8.86
C SER A 47 -5.81 5.72 7.67
N GLY A 48 -5.28 5.76 6.45
CA GLY A 48 -6.08 5.63 5.24
C GLY A 48 -5.36 5.03 4.05
N VAL A 49 -6.16 4.58 3.09
CA VAL A 49 -5.70 4.17 1.75
C VAL A 49 -6.47 4.95 0.71
N GLU A 50 -5.76 5.69 -0.12
CA GLU A 50 -6.31 6.35 -1.30
C GLU A 50 -6.27 5.38 -2.48
N LEU A 51 -7.37 5.30 -3.20
CA LEU A 51 -7.57 4.39 -4.32
C LEU A 51 -7.80 5.19 -5.57
N THR A 52 -6.88 5.10 -6.53
CA THR A 52 -6.98 5.77 -7.82
C THR A 52 -7.14 4.75 -8.94
N PRO A 53 -7.74 5.15 -10.08
CA PRO A 53 -7.78 4.27 -11.26
C PRO A 53 -6.38 3.90 -11.73
N ILE A 54 -6.21 2.65 -12.17
CA ILE A 54 -4.94 2.19 -12.74
C ILE A 54 -4.49 3.10 -13.90
N GLY A 55 -3.19 3.40 -13.96
CA GLY A 55 -2.64 4.40 -14.87
C GLY A 55 -2.62 5.81 -14.29
N THR A 56 -3.15 6.05 -13.09
CA THR A 56 -2.94 7.30 -12.39
C THR A 56 -1.52 7.32 -11.81
N VAL A 57 -0.77 8.36 -12.11
CA VAL A 57 0.57 8.63 -11.56
C VAL A 57 0.61 10.03 -10.98
N ILE A 58 1.54 10.27 -10.06
CA ILE A 58 1.76 11.59 -9.46
C ILE A 58 3.02 12.19 -10.08
N VAL A 59 2.89 13.40 -10.56
CA VAL A 59 4.02 14.19 -11.05
C VAL A 59 4.18 15.45 -10.21
N PRO A 60 5.41 15.97 -10.03
CA PRO A 60 5.61 17.23 -9.32
C PRO A 60 4.99 18.40 -10.08
N GLY A 61 4.61 19.48 -9.38
CA GLY A 61 4.33 20.77 -9.98
C GLY A 61 5.59 21.46 -10.49
N GLU A 62 5.43 22.62 -11.09
CA GLU A 62 6.53 23.37 -11.71
C GLU A 62 7.05 24.45 -10.76
N GLY A 63 8.39 24.49 -10.58
CA GLY A 63 9.05 25.50 -9.77
C GLY A 63 8.84 25.33 -8.26
N LEU A 64 9.07 26.44 -7.55
CA LEU A 64 8.90 26.53 -6.08
C LEU A 64 8.23 27.87 -5.74
N PRO A 65 7.37 27.92 -4.74
CA PRO A 65 6.82 29.20 -4.27
C PRO A 65 7.93 30.07 -3.69
N THR A 66 7.77 31.40 -3.77
CA THR A 66 8.67 32.34 -3.11
C THR A 66 8.49 32.25 -1.60
N GLU A 67 9.57 32.03 -0.85
CA GLU A 67 9.53 31.94 0.61
C GLU A 67 9.17 33.28 1.29
N GLU A 68 9.55 34.38 0.68
CA GLU A 68 9.26 35.73 1.18
C GLU A 68 7.75 36.01 1.13
N GLY A 69 7.15 36.23 2.32
CA GLY A 69 5.72 36.48 2.44
C GLY A 69 4.83 35.25 2.37
N PHE A 70 5.39 34.03 2.41
CA PHE A 70 4.60 32.79 2.41
C PHE A 70 3.69 32.71 3.65
N SER A 71 2.41 32.41 3.44
CA SER A 71 1.39 32.27 4.47
C SER A 71 0.38 31.21 4.10
N ASN A 72 -0.57 30.93 4.98
CA ASN A 72 -1.69 30.01 4.70
C ASN A 72 -2.62 30.50 3.56
N GLU A 73 -2.50 31.76 3.15
CA GLU A 73 -3.27 32.34 2.04
C GLU A 73 -2.51 32.30 0.72
N THR A 74 -1.24 31.86 0.75
CA THR A 74 -0.41 31.74 -0.47
C THR A 74 -0.95 30.65 -1.36
N LYS A 75 -1.22 30.96 -2.62
CA LYS A 75 -1.67 29.97 -3.61
C LYS A 75 -0.49 29.10 -4.03
N THR A 76 -0.65 27.80 -3.93
CA THR A 76 0.41 26.80 -4.18
C THR A 76 0.07 25.83 -5.30
N GLU A 77 -1.13 25.88 -5.88
CA GLU A 77 -1.68 24.85 -6.78
C GLU A 77 -0.79 24.59 -8.02
N GLU A 78 -0.02 25.58 -8.49
CA GLU A 78 0.89 25.39 -9.63
C GLU A 78 2.17 24.60 -9.26
N PHE A 79 2.58 24.70 -8.00
CA PHE A 79 3.78 24.03 -7.46
C PHE A 79 3.47 22.63 -6.91
N GLU A 80 2.20 22.33 -6.63
CA GLU A 80 1.78 21.09 -6.01
C GLU A 80 1.81 19.91 -6.98
N ALA A 81 1.93 18.72 -6.40
CA ALA A 81 1.86 17.48 -7.16
C ALA A 81 0.49 17.33 -7.87
N LYS A 82 0.53 16.80 -9.09
CA LYS A 82 -0.66 16.61 -9.92
C LYS A 82 -0.86 15.12 -10.20
N PHE A 83 -2.13 14.68 -10.14
CA PHE A 83 -2.53 13.37 -10.58
C PHE A 83 -2.77 13.41 -12.09
N VAL A 84 -2.01 12.63 -12.85
CA VAL A 84 -2.11 12.55 -14.31
C VAL A 84 -2.25 11.11 -14.78
N LYS A 85 -2.73 10.91 -16.02
CA LYS A 85 -2.85 9.59 -16.59
C LYS A 85 -1.55 9.21 -17.32
N SER A 86 -1.08 7.96 -17.10
CA SER A 86 0.03 7.33 -17.79
C SER A 86 -0.46 6.12 -18.58
N ASP A 87 0.07 5.92 -19.78
CA ASP A 87 -0.19 4.72 -20.58
C ASP A 87 0.71 3.54 -20.15
N PHE A 88 1.78 3.81 -19.41
CA PHE A 88 2.63 2.78 -18.84
C PHE A 88 2.20 2.41 -17.44
N VAL A 89 1.81 1.16 -17.24
CA VAL A 89 1.40 0.63 -15.93
C VAL A 89 2.07 -0.72 -15.72
N PRO A 90 3.02 -0.83 -14.79
CA PRO A 90 3.58 -2.12 -14.41
C PRO A 90 2.49 -3.00 -13.78
N LYS A 91 2.41 -4.26 -14.22
CA LYS A 91 1.43 -5.20 -13.68
C LYS A 91 1.70 -5.52 -12.20
N PHE A 92 2.94 -5.61 -11.81
CA PHE A 92 3.37 -5.87 -10.45
C PHE A 92 4.36 -4.81 -9.99
N VAL A 93 4.26 -4.42 -8.72
CA VAL A 93 5.15 -3.45 -8.08
C VAL A 93 5.68 -4.02 -6.77
N ALA A 94 6.83 -3.55 -6.32
CA ALA A 94 7.36 -3.95 -5.01
C ALA A 94 6.63 -3.26 -3.84
N THR A 95 5.96 -2.14 -4.13
CA THR A 95 5.15 -1.43 -3.12
C THR A 95 4.01 -2.34 -2.67
N HIS A 96 3.91 -2.57 -1.38
CA HIS A 96 2.86 -3.33 -0.73
C HIS A 96 2.52 -2.68 0.62
N LEU A 97 1.44 -3.10 1.23
CA LEU A 97 0.98 -2.58 2.52
C LEU A 97 0.87 -3.71 3.52
N ASN A 98 1.22 -3.40 4.76
CA ASN A 98 0.86 -4.21 5.91
C ASN A 98 -0.22 -3.49 6.70
N ILE A 99 -1.35 -4.16 6.94
CA ILE A 99 -2.51 -3.62 7.65
C ILE A 99 -2.99 -4.58 8.74
N ASN A 100 -3.46 -4.01 9.84
CA ASN A 100 -4.11 -4.77 10.89
C ASN A 100 -5.62 -4.80 10.69
N THR A 101 -6.27 -5.89 11.09
CA THR A 101 -7.73 -6.02 11.08
C THR A 101 -8.21 -6.64 12.39
N LYS A 102 -9.51 -6.49 12.70
CA LYS A 102 -10.18 -7.22 13.77
C LYS A 102 -10.76 -8.55 13.31
N LYS A 103 -10.74 -8.81 12.00
CA LYS A 103 -11.29 -10.02 11.41
C LYS A 103 -10.39 -11.23 11.62
N SER A 104 -11.00 -12.42 11.61
CA SER A 104 -10.30 -13.69 11.66
C SER A 104 -9.66 -14.05 10.32
N VAL A 105 -8.79 -15.05 10.34
CA VAL A 105 -8.17 -15.61 9.11
C VAL A 105 -9.26 -16.12 8.16
N GLU A 106 -10.30 -16.78 8.69
CA GLU A 106 -11.41 -17.33 7.90
C GLU A 106 -12.20 -16.24 7.21
N GLU A 107 -12.54 -15.15 7.91
CA GLU A 107 -13.25 -14.01 7.33
C GLU A 107 -12.45 -13.36 6.18
N ILE A 108 -11.13 -13.20 6.34
CA ILE A 108 -10.28 -12.65 5.26
C ILE A 108 -10.21 -13.61 4.07
N LYS A 109 -10.13 -14.92 4.31
CA LYS A 109 -10.18 -15.92 3.23
C LYS A 109 -11.52 -15.91 2.49
N GLU A 110 -12.63 -15.77 3.21
CA GLU A 110 -13.98 -15.67 2.61
C GLU A 110 -14.10 -14.40 1.74
N ILE A 111 -13.61 -13.26 2.21
CA ILE A 111 -13.54 -12.03 1.43
C ILE A 111 -12.74 -12.25 0.15
N GLY A 112 -11.53 -12.79 0.25
CA GLY A 112 -10.69 -13.05 -0.91
C GLY A 112 -11.32 -14.02 -1.91
N ALA A 113 -11.95 -15.09 -1.43
CA ALA A 113 -12.64 -16.06 -2.28
C ALA A 113 -13.85 -15.44 -3.00
N ARG A 114 -14.65 -14.63 -2.29
CA ARG A 114 -15.79 -13.90 -2.87
C ARG A 114 -15.36 -12.95 -3.99
N GLU A 115 -14.25 -12.24 -3.80
CA GLU A 115 -13.74 -11.30 -4.79
C GLU A 115 -12.93 -11.97 -5.92
N GLY A 116 -12.60 -13.25 -5.79
CA GLY A 116 -11.70 -13.95 -6.69
C GLY A 116 -10.24 -13.50 -6.56
N TRP A 117 -9.86 -13.00 -5.39
CA TRP A 117 -8.52 -12.54 -5.08
C TRP A 117 -7.69 -13.64 -4.42
N ARG A 118 -6.45 -13.80 -4.87
CA ARG A 118 -5.53 -14.74 -4.25
C ARG A 118 -5.33 -14.37 -2.78
N THR A 119 -5.56 -15.35 -1.89
CA THR A 119 -5.42 -15.20 -0.45
C THR A 119 -4.64 -16.37 0.12
N LEU A 120 -3.60 -16.11 0.88
CA LEU A 120 -2.70 -17.13 1.41
C LEU A 120 -2.19 -16.75 2.80
N VAL A 121 -2.31 -17.65 3.78
CA VAL A 121 -1.60 -17.52 5.06
C VAL A 121 -0.15 -17.91 4.86
N CYS A 122 0.76 -17.02 5.22
CA CYS A 122 2.19 -17.19 5.06
C CYS A 122 2.91 -17.28 6.40
N ASN A 123 3.85 -18.21 6.50
CA ASN A 123 4.86 -18.24 7.55
C ASN A 123 6.10 -17.48 7.05
N ARG A 124 6.47 -16.43 7.75
CA ARG A 124 7.66 -15.64 7.42
C ARG A 124 8.82 -15.99 8.35
N GLY A 125 10.04 -15.85 7.83
CA GLY A 125 11.26 -16.10 8.61
C GLY A 125 11.29 -17.49 9.24
N GLU A 126 10.98 -18.55 8.46
CA GLU A 126 10.95 -19.94 8.93
C GLU A 126 9.99 -20.18 10.12
N GLY A 127 8.86 -19.47 10.14
CA GLY A 127 7.85 -19.56 11.20
C GLY A 127 8.01 -18.52 12.32
N LEU A 128 8.85 -17.52 12.11
CA LEU A 128 9.05 -16.44 13.09
C LEU A 128 7.74 -15.66 13.34
N PHE A 129 6.97 -15.40 12.29
CA PHE A 129 5.63 -14.79 12.36
C PHE A 129 4.77 -15.21 11.18
N GLN A 130 3.47 -14.93 11.29
CA GLN A 130 2.48 -15.20 10.26
C GLN A 130 1.82 -13.90 9.78
N LEU A 131 1.35 -13.91 8.55
CA LEU A 131 0.50 -12.90 7.96
C LEU A 131 -0.38 -13.52 6.86
N ILE A 132 -1.34 -12.76 6.37
CA ILE A 132 -2.20 -13.16 5.26
C ILE A 132 -1.84 -12.30 4.05
N GLU A 133 -1.31 -12.89 2.97
CA GLU A 133 -1.25 -12.21 1.68
C GLU A 133 -2.64 -12.16 1.06
N LEU A 134 -3.17 -10.97 0.86
CA LEU A 134 -4.39 -10.70 0.10
C LEU A 134 -4.02 -9.90 -1.15
N TRP A 135 -4.15 -10.51 -2.32
CA TRP A 135 -3.78 -9.89 -3.58
C TRP A 135 -4.97 -9.15 -4.20
N VAL A 136 -5.08 -7.88 -3.92
CA VAL A 136 -6.13 -6.99 -4.48
C VAL A 136 -6.07 -7.05 -6.01
N GLU A 137 -7.20 -7.45 -6.63
CA GLU A 137 -7.33 -7.64 -8.08
C GLU A 137 -6.23 -8.54 -8.69
N ASN A 138 -5.58 -9.38 -7.87
CA ASN A 138 -4.45 -10.24 -8.25
C ASN A 138 -3.24 -9.46 -8.82
N THR A 139 -3.06 -8.20 -8.43
CA THR A 139 -1.98 -7.33 -8.88
C THR A 139 -1.24 -6.62 -7.74
N PHE A 140 -1.94 -6.18 -6.71
CA PHE A 140 -1.37 -5.46 -5.58
C PHE A 140 -1.48 -6.27 -4.28
N MET A 141 -0.37 -6.44 -3.58
CA MET A 141 -0.34 -7.23 -2.35
C MET A 141 -0.66 -6.39 -1.10
N LEU A 142 -1.61 -6.86 -0.32
CA LEU A 142 -1.80 -6.49 1.07
C LEU A 142 -1.31 -7.62 1.96
N GLU A 143 -0.54 -7.29 2.97
CA GLU A 143 -0.26 -8.16 4.11
C GLU A 143 -1.26 -7.84 5.20
N VAL A 144 -2.20 -8.73 5.46
CA VAL A 144 -3.26 -8.54 6.46
C VAL A 144 -2.90 -9.33 7.71
N MET A 145 -2.98 -8.69 8.88
CA MET A 145 -2.69 -9.31 10.17
C MET A 145 -3.91 -9.30 11.09
N THR A 146 -4.25 -10.47 11.62
CA THR A 146 -5.19 -10.61 12.73
C THR A 146 -4.61 -10.01 14.02
N PRO A 147 -5.40 -9.88 15.11
CA PRO A 147 -4.87 -9.39 16.37
C PRO A 147 -3.66 -10.19 16.87
N GLU A 148 -3.72 -11.53 16.81
CA GLU A 148 -2.65 -12.42 17.26
C GLU A 148 -1.38 -12.28 16.40
N MET A 149 -1.56 -12.18 15.07
CA MET A 149 -0.45 -11.95 14.14
C MET A 149 0.21 -10.59 14.41
N THR A 150 -0.61 -9.56 14.69
CA THR A 150 -0.14 -8.22 15.02
C THR A 150 0.69 -8.20 16.31
N GLU A 151 0.23 -8.86 17.36
CA GLU A 151 0.97 -8.96 18.63
C GLU A 151 2.36 -9.56 18.40
N ARG A 152 2.42 -10.69 17.67
CA ARG A 152 3.69 -11.34 17.36
C ARG A 152 4.60 -10.47 16.51
N TYR A 153 4.04 -9.79 15.49
CA TYR A 153 4.81 -8.89 14.62
C TYR A 153 5.39 -7.71 15.40
N VAL A 154 4.60 -7.10 16.28
CA VAL A 154 5.09 -6.01 17.16
C VAL A 154 6.21 -6.48 18.06
N GLU A 155 6.12 -7.69 18.62
CA GLU A 155 7.18 -8.26 19.48
C GLU A 155 8.51 -8.38 18.73
N ILE A 156 8.49 -9.02 17.53
CA ILE A 156 9.72 -9.29 16.77
C ILE A 156 10.31 -8.07 16.07
N THR A 157 9.54 -6.99 15.92
CA THR A 157 10.01 -5.72 15.35
C THR A 157 10.50 -4.72 16.40
N GLN A 158 10.54 -5.10 17.68
CA GLN A 158 11.18 -4.27 18.70
C GLN A 158 12.68 -4.15 18.42
N PRO A 159 13.29 -2.95 18.61
CA PRO A 159 14.70 -2.73 18.30
C PRO A 159 15.64 -3.71 18.98
N GLU A 160 15.34 -4.11 20.22
CA GLU A 160 16.13 -5.06 21.01
C GLU A 160 16.09 -6.47 20.40
N PHE A 161 14.91 -6.92 19.97
CA PHE A 161 14.75 -8.21 19.30
C PHE A 161 15.53 -8.23 17.97
N VAL A 162 15.37 -7.18 17.15
CA VAL A 162 16.04 -7.05 15.86
C VAL A 162 17.55 -7.04 16.03
N LYS A 163 18.09 -6.29 16.99
CA LYS A 163 19.53 -6.28 17.28
C LYS A 163 20.06 -7.67 17.63
N GLN A 164 19.37 -8.41 18.52
CA GLN A 164 19.77 -9.76 18.89
C GLN A 164 19.71 -10.75 17.73
N ALA A 165 18.65 -10.67 16.92
CA ALA A 165 18.46 -11.56 15.76
C ALA A 165 19.54 -11.37 14.69
N PHE A 166 20.05 -10.14 14.53
CA PHE A 166 21.06 -9.80 13.51
C PHE A 166 22.48 -9.64 14.09
N GLU A 167 22.69 -9.90 15.38
CA GLU A 167 24.01 -9.87 15.98
C GLU A 167 24.91 -10.97 15.37
N GLY A 168 26.01 -10.57 14.75
CA GLY A 168 26.94 -11.47 14.06
C GLY A 168 26.60 -11.77 12.60
N LEU A 169 25.48 -11.23 12.05
CA LEU A 169 25.15 -11.33 10.63
C LEU A 169 25.71 -10.11 9.85
N GLU A 170 27.03 -10.07 9.67
CA GLU A 170 27.63 -9.07 8.79
C GLU A 170 27.38 -9.44 7.32
N ASN A 171 26.51 -8.63 6.64
CA ASN A 171 26.38 -8.59 5.19
C ASN A 171 25.90 -9.85 4.44
N VAL A 172 25.01 -10.65 4.99
CA VAL A 172 24.43 -11.80 4.27
C VAL A 172 23.05 -11.45 3.70
N PHE A 173 23.01 -10.54 2.71
CA PHE A 173 21.81 -10.37 1.91
C PHE A 173 21.92 -11.22 0.64
N PRO A 174 21.04 -12.21 0.42
CA PRO A 174 21.02 -12.92 -0.84
C PRO A 174 20.66 -11.94 -1.98
N PRO A 175 21.24 -12.10 -3.18
CA PRO A 175 20.91 -11.26 -4.31
C PRO A 175 19.42 -11.39 -4.65
N VAL A 176 18.78 -10.28 -4.99
CA VAL A 176 17.40 -10.30 -5.46
C VAL A 176 17.36 -11.09 -6.78
N PRO A 177 16.51 -12.14 -6.90
CA PRO A 177 16.41 -12.90 -8.15
C PRO A 177 16.03 -11.98 -9.30
N SER A 178 16.78 -12.00 -10.38
CA SER A 178 16.41 -11.29 -11.61
C SER A 178 15.33 -12.06 -12.35
N VAL A 179 14.18 -11.45 -12.54
CA VAL A 179 13.17 -11.93 -13.49
C VAL A 179 13.34 -11.11 -14.77
N SER A 180 13.52 -11.78 -15.92
CA SER A 180 13.54 -11.08 -17.19
C SER A 180 12.15 -10.52 -17.49
N VAL A 181 11.99 -9.21 -17.36
CA VAL A 181 10.80 -8.50 -17.86
C VAL A 181 10.96 -8.41 -19.39
N PRO A 182 9.96 -8.81 -20.20
CA PRO A 182 10.06 -8.68 -21.64
C PRO A 182 10.38 -7.25 -22.05
N SER A 183 11.40 -7.07 -22.89
CA SER A 183 11.95 -5.76 -23.30
C SER A 183 10.99 -4.84 -24.07
N ALA A 184 9.81 -5.35 -24.46
CA ALA A 184 8.76 -4.54 -25.09
C ALA A 184 8.15 -3.46 -24.17
N GLU A 185 8.39 -3.55 -22.86
CA GLU A 185 7.86 -2.59 -21.87
C GLU A 185 8.86 -1.48 -21.48
N LEU A 186 10.08 -1.52 -22.01
CA LEU A 186 11.17 -0.56 -21.65
C LEU A 186 11.44 0.55 -22.68
N ASN A 187 10.71 0.58 -23.80
CA ASN A 187 10.92 1.59 -24.86
C ASN A 187 10.08 2.85 -24.64
N LEU A 188 10.27 3.52 -23.51
CA LEU A 188 9.70 4.86 -23.27
C LEU A 188 10.75 5.82 -22.71
N MET A 189 11.86 5.99 -23.43
CA MET A 189 12.71 7.19 -23.34
C MET A 189 13.28 7.47 -24.73
N GLY A 190 12.51 8.22 -25.51
CA GLY A 190 12.88 8.87 -26.74
C GLY A 190 12.16 10.18 -26.84
#